data_9dd713429fd10ca5bcab550c23bd841a
#
_entry.id   9dd713429fd10ca5bcab550c23bd841a
#
_cell.length_a   1.000
_cell.length_b   1.000
_cell.length_c   1.000
_cell.angle_alpha   90.00
_cell.angle_beta   90.00
_cell.angle_gamma   90.00
#
_symmetry.space_group_name_H-M   'P 1'
#
loop_
_entity.id
_entity.type
_entity.pdbx_description
1 polymer ?
#
loop_
_entity_poly.entity_id
_entity_poly.type
_entity_poly.pdbx_seq_one_letter_code
_entity_poly.pdbx_strand_id
1 'polypeptide(L)'
;MPNKSQRRILKKNADVDIRVDVPRFSKDKFKIYCDYLVLKHDTVPDMSPAYLKESLYISPVTTIEFEYRISRRLVGAGITDLCSRSLSSVYMFYDPDCFSRSLGTFSAIQEISFCKEHSIPHYYLGFYVRECSSMNYKERFQPHEILDPCGNWIAQPARKPETLVESTLASGAQSGAD
;
A
#
# COMPACT_ATOMS: atom_id res chain seq x y z
N MET A 1 16.88 -3.26 1.46
CA MET A 1 16.99 -1.78 1.39
C MET A 1 16.00 -1.25 0.38
N PRO A 2 15.44 -0.04 0.56
CA PRO A 2 14.53 0.55 -0.41
C PRO A 2 15.16 0.68 -1.81
N ASN A 3 14.43 0.33 -2.86
CA ASN A 3 14.86 0.49 -4.24
C ASN A 3 14.81 1.97 -4.69
N LYS A 4 15.23 2.28 -5.93
CA LYS A 4 15.29 3.66 -6.44
C LYS A 4 13.93 4.38 -6.40
N SER A 5 12.83 3.68 -6.75
CA SER A 5 11.47 4.24 -6.72
C SER A 5 11.03 4.52 -5.28
N GLN A 6 11.25 3.56 -4.37
CA GLN A 6 10.92 3.70 -2.95
C GLN A 6 11.69 4.85 -2.30
N ARG A 7 12.98 5.04 -2.64
CA ARG A 7 13.75 6.19 -2.15
C ARG A 7 13.19 7.54 -2.63
N ARG A 8 12.66 7.62 -3.87
CA ARG A 8 11.97 8.82 -4.35
C ARG A 8 10.71 9.11 -3.55
N ILE A 9 9.92 8.07 -3.23
CA ILE A 9 8.72 8.19 -2.42
C ILE A 9 9.08 8.67 -1.01
N LEU A 10 10.09 8.10 -0.38
CA LEU A 10 10.58 8.56 0.93
C LEU A 10 10.99 10.03 0.90
N LYS A 11 11.77 10.45 -0.12
CA LYS A 11 12.17 11.86 -0.26
C LYS A 11 10.97 12.79 -0.47
N LYS A 12 9.96 12.35 -1.25
CA LYS A 12 8.76 13.14 -1.53
C LYS A 12 7.87 13.35 -0.30
N ASN A 13 7.98 12.45 0.67
CA ASN A 13 7.20 12.45 1.91
C ASN A 13 8.07 12.74 3.14
N ALA A 14 9.21 13.41 2.97
CA ALA A 14 10.11 13.75 4.08
C ALA A 14 9.48 14.77 5.07
N ASP A 15 8.41 15.45 4.67
CA ASP A 15 7.62 16.38 5.45
C ASP A 15 6.42 15.74 6.16
N VAL A 16 6.27 14.41 6.05
CA VAL A 16 5.18 13.67 6.69
C VAL A 16 5.59 13.25 8.08
N ASP A 17 4.89 13.75 9.09
CA ASP A 17 4.98 13.27 10.46
C ASP A 17 4.18 11.97 10.60
N ILE A 18 4.77 10.97 11.26
CA ILE A 18 4.16 9.66 11.48
C ILE A 18 3.97 9.46 12.98
N ARG A 19 2.75 9.13 13.38
CA ARG A 19 2.43 8.72 14.75
C ARG A 19 1.90 7.30 14.73
N VAL A 20 2.44 6.45 15.58
CA VAL A 20 1.95 5.08 15.80
C VAL A 20 1.30 4.99 17.16
N ASP A 21 0.05 4.56 17.21
CA ASP A 21 -0.73 4.47 18.46
C ASP A 21 -1.83 3.38 18.32
N VAL A 22 -2.61 3.18 19.38
CA VAL A 22 -3.83 2.35 19.29
C VAL A 22 -4.85 3.03 18.37
N PRO A 23 -5.58 2.26 17.54
CA PRO A 23 -6.54 2.82 16.61
C PRO A 23 -7.62 3.64 17.32
N ARG A 24 -7.86 4.85 16.83
CA ARG A 24 -8.89 5.74 17.39
C ARG A 24 -9.70 6.36 16.27
N PHE A 25 -10.99 6.08 16.27
CA PHE A 25 -11.91 6.74 15.34
C PHE A 25 -11.92 8.26 15.55
N SER A 26 -11.92 9.02 14.45
CA SER A 26 -12.18 10.46 14.46
C SER A 26 -13.02 10.88 13.25
N LYS A 27 -13.67 12.05 13.34
CA LYS A 27 -14.45 12.61 12.22
C LYS A 27 -13.56 12.93 11.02
N ASP A 28 -12.32 13.36 11.25
CA ASP A 28 -11.36 13.66 10.16
C ASP A 28 -10.96 12.39 9.42
N LYS A 29 -10.70 11.31 10.15
CA LYS A 29 -10.41 9.99 9.54
C LYS A 29 -11.60 9.49 8.74
N PHE A 30 -12.80 9.62 9.29
CA PHE A 30 -14.02 9.22 8.59
C PHE A 30 -14.21 10.01 7.29
N LYS A 31 -13.99 11.33 7.32
CA LYS A 31 -14.05 12.14 6.10
C LYS A 31 -13.06 11.67 5.05
N ILE A 32 -11.78 11.52 5.42
CA ILE A 32 -10.74 11.05 4.49
C ILE A 32 -11.06 9.65 3.95
N TYR A 33 -11.60 8.76 4.78
CA TYR A 33 -12.01 7.42 4.37
C TYR A 33 -13.11 7.47 3.29
N CYS A 34 -14.15 8.28 3.50
CA CYS A 34 -15.22 8.46 2.51
C CYS A 34 -14.69 9.04 1.18
N ASP A 35 -13.88 10.09 1.25
CA ASP A 35 -13.27 10.72 0.09
C ASP A 35 -12.37 9.71 -0.68
N TYR A 36 -11.62 8.89 0.05
CA TYR A 36 -10.79 7.84 -0.53
C TYR A 36 -11.61 6.74 -1.21
N LEU A 37 -12.73 6.30 -0.62
CA LEU A 37 -13.60 5.29 -1.21
C LEU A 37 -14.18 5.75 -2.55
N VAL A 38 -14.65 6.99 -2.62
CA VAL A 38 -15.16 7.60 -3.87
C VAL A 38 -14.08 7.60 -4.97
N LEU A 39 -12.80 7.81 -4.60
CA LEU A 39 -11.70 7.78 -5.56
C LEU A 39 -11.38 6.35 -6.06
N LYS A 40 -11.55 5.34 -5.20
CA LYS A 40 -11.03 3.99 -5.43
C LYS A 40 -12.06 2.99 -5.94
N HIS A 41 -13.34 3.25 -5.71
CA HIS A 41 -14.39 2.29 -6.00
C HIS A 41 -15.48 2.91 -6.88
N ASP A 42 -15.85 2.22 -7.94
CA ASP A 42 -16.97 2.61 -8.81
C ASP A 42 -18.33 2.50 -8.11
N THR A 43 -18.41 1.61 -7.10
CA THR A 43 -19.57 1.46 -6.22
C THR A 43 -19.18 1.87 -4.81
N VAL A 44 -19.90 2.84 -4.26
CA VAL A 44 -19.62 3.35 -2.92
C VAL A 44 -20.22 2.39 -1.90
N PRO A 45 -19.39 1.73 -1.06
CA PRO A 45 -19.89 0.90 0.04
C PRO A 45 -20.62 1.76 1.09
N ASP A 46 -21.22 1.11 2.09
CA ASP A 46 -21.82 1.84 3.22
C ASP A 46 -20.78 2.77 3.86
N MET A 47 -21.00 4.08 3.71
CA MET A 47 -20.18 5.14 4.27
C MET A 47 -20.74 5.63 5.60
N SER A 48 -21.22 4.71 6.45
CA SER A 48 -21.62 5.08 7.81
C SER A 48 -20.42 5.08 8.78
N PRO A 49 -20.41 5.97 9.79
CA PRO A 49 -19.41 5.92 10.85
C PRO A 49 -19.42 4.61 11.64
N ALA A 50 -20.57 3.94 11.72
CA ALA A 50 -20.71 2.64 12.37
C ALA A 50 -19.95 1.57 11.60
N TYR A 51 -20.17 1.49 10.28
CA TYR A 51 -19.47 0.54 9.41
C TYR A 51 -17.94 0.71 9.50
N LEU A 52 -17.43 1.94 9.41
CA LEU A 52 -15.99 2.18 9.54
C LEU A 52 -15.46 1.73 10.89
N LYS A 53 -16.18 2.01 11.99
CA LYS A 53 -15.76 1.57 13.34
C LYS A 53 -15.71 0.05 13.45
N GLU A 54 -16.73 -0.62 13.00
CA GLU A 54 -16.81 -2.09 13.05
C GLU A 54 -15.75 -2.76 12.17
N SER A 55 -15.50 -2.18 10.99
CA SER A 55 -14.56 -2.77 10.02
C SER A 55 -13.10 -2.57 10.36
N LEU A 56 -12.72 -1.42 10.95
CA LEU A 56 -11.30 -1.04 11.10
C LEU A 56 -10.90 -0.70 12.54
N TYR A 57 -11.84 -0.42 13.45
CA TYR A 57 -11.52 0.05 14.81
C TYR A 57 -11.99 -0.91 15.91
N ILE A 58 -12.70 -1.98 15.54
CA ILE A 58 -13.06 -3.08 16.44
C ILE A 58 -12.39 -4.33 15.91
N SER A 59 -11.34 -4.79 16.58
CA SER A 59 -10.56 -5.95 16.17
C SER A 59 -10.44 -6.95 17.33
N PRO A 60 -10.52 -8.27 17.07
CA PRO A 60 -10.29 -9.30 18.07
C PRO A 60 -8.79 -9.51 18.39
N VAL A 61 -7.91 -8.86 17.65
CA VAL A 61 -6.46 -8.94 17.82
C VAL A 61 -5.88 -7.58 18.16
N THR A 62 -4.65 -7.55 18.67
CA THR A 62 -3.94 -6.29 18.90
C THR A 62 -3.72 -5.58 17.58
N THR A 63 -4.23 -4.35 17.48
CA THR A 63 -4.16 -3.53 16.27
C THR A 63 -3.48 -2.21 16.61
N ILE A 64 -2.64 -1.72 15.72
CA ILE A 64 -2.00 -0.41 15.79
C ILE A 64 -2.33 0.41 14.54
N GLU A 65 -2.31 1.73 14.70
CA GLU A 65 -2.62 2.67 13.63
C GLU A 65 -1.42 3.56 13.36
N PHE A 66 -1.10 3.71 12.08
CA PHE A 66 -0.12 4.70 11.60
C PHE A 66 -0.89 5.92 11.08
N GLU A 67 -0.85 7.02 11.82
CA GLU A 67 -1.36 8.31 11.34
C GLU A 67 -0.28 9.05 10.57
N TYR A 68 -0.64 9.57 9.40
CA TYR A 68 0.22 10.40 8.55
C TYR A 68 -0.28 11.84 8.54
N ARG A 69 0.60 12.79 8.88
CA ARG A 69 0.26 14.21 8.98
C ARG A 69 1.24 15.08 8.21
N ILE A 70 0.74 16.13 7.58
CA ILE A 70 1.54 17.19 6.97
C ILE A 70 1.14 18.50 7.64
N SER A 71 2.10 19.22 8.26
CA SER A 71 1.83 20.45 8.99
C SER A 71 0.64 20.31 9.97
N ARG A 72 0.60 19.21 10.73
CA ARG A 72 -0.47 18.81 11.67
C ARG A 72 -1.79 18.36 11.02
N ARG A 73 -2.01 18.58 9.71
CA ARG A 73 -3.20 18.08 9.01
C ARG A 73 -3.08 16.58 8.80
N LEU A 74 -4.11 15.82 9.19
CA LEU A 74 -4.20 14.41 8.88
C LEU A 74 -4.32 14.25 7.36
N VAL A 75 -3.50 13.37 6.77
CA VAL A 75 -3.50 13.08 5.33
C VAL A 75 -3.67 11.59 5.04
N GLY A 76 -3.68 10.75 6.06
CA GLY A 76 -3.95 9.32 5.89
C GLY A 76 -3.82 8.54 7.18
N ALA A 77 -4.32 7.31 7.18
CA ALA A 77 -4.18 6.36 8.27
C ALA A 77 -4.04 4.94 7.71
N GLY A 78 -3.10 4.19 8.28
CA GLY A 78 -2.87 2.77 8.02
C GLY A 78 -3.21 1.95 9.25
N ILE A 79 -4.06 0.95 9.10
CA ILE A 79 -4.43 0.02 10.16
C ILE A 79 -3.68 -1.28 9.97
N THR A 80 -3.04 -1.77 11.02
CA THR A 80 -2.22 -2.97 10.98
C THR A 80 -2.47 -3.84 12.20
N ASP A 81 -2.55 -5.15 12.01
CA ASP A 81 -2.63 -6.12 13.09
C ASP A 81 -1.22 -6.51 13.55
N LEU A 82 -1.00 -6.39 14.84
CA LEU A 82 0.29 -6.69 15.49
C LEU A 82 0.20 -8.02 16.22
N CYS A 83 1.05 -8.95 15.83
CA CYS A 83 1.26 -10.23 16.50
C CYS A 83 2.69 -10.32 17.05
N SER A 84 2.96 -11.35 17.85
CA SER A 84 4.28 -11.54 18.49
C SER A 84 5.46 -11.60 17.50
N ARG A 85 5.22 -12.05 16.27
CA ARG A 85 6.25 -12.24 15.23
C ARG A 85 5.89 -11.62 13.88
N SER A 86 4.82 -10.87 13.80
CA SER A 86 4.37 -10.30 12.52
C SER A 86 3.58 -9.02 12.67
N LEU A 87 3.64 -8.20 11.65
CA LEU A 87 2.75 -7.08 11.40
C LEU A 87 2.00 -7.34 10.10
N SER A 88 0.68 -7.20 10.10
CA SER A 88 -0.15 -7.41 8.91
C SER A 88 -0.87 -6.12 8.53
N SER A 89 -0.64 -5.62 7.33
CA SER A 89 -1.37 -4.46 6.80
C SER A 89 -2.82 -4.87 6.54
N VAL A 90 -3.76 -4.21 7.24
CA VAL A 90 -5.19 -4.46 7.10
C VAL A 90 -5.78 -3.50 6.07
N TYR A 91 -5.62 -2.21 6.30
CA TYR A 91 -6.16 -1.21 5.40
C TYR A 91 -5.39 0.12 5.47
N MET A 92 -5.24 0.77 4.33
CA MET A 92 -4.66 2.11 4.24
C MET A 92 -5.59 3.01 3.42
N PHE A 93 -5.95 4.16 3.99
CA PHE A 93 -6.70 5.21 3.30
C PHE A 93 -6.03 6.56 3.49
N TYR A 94 -6.18 7.43 2.51
CA TYR A 94 -5.52 8.73 2.52
C TYR A 94 -6.30 9.78 1.72
N ASP A 95 -6.02 11.02 2.02
CA ASP A 95 -6.61 12.19 1.36
C ASP A 95 -6.32 12.14 -0.16
N PRO A 96 -7.37 12.13 -1.03
CA PRO A 96 -7.21 12.14 -2.48
C PRO A 96 -6.30 13.25 -3.02
N ASP A 97 -6.27 14.42 -2.37
CA ASP A 97 -5.37 15.52 -2.75
C ASP A 97 -3.89 15.13 -2.62
N CYS A 98 -3.60 14.10 -1.84
CA CYS A 98 -2.27 13.54 -1.66
C CYS A 98 -1.95 12.38 -2.61
N PHE A 99 -2.79 12.08 -3.61
CA PHE A 99 -2.60 10.96 -4.54
C PHE A 99 -1.20 10.92 -5.17
N SER A 100 -0.71 12.08 -5.61
CA SER A 100 0.61 12.21 -6.24
C SER A 100 1.76 11.79 -5.31
N ARG A 101 1.57 11.76 -3.98
CA ARG A 101 2.58 11.41 -2.99
C ARG A 101 2.79 9.90 -2.84
N SER A 102 1.91 9.06 -3.39
CA SER A 102 1.98 7.59 -3.29
C SER A 102 1.98 7.10 -1.84
N LEU A 103 1.07 7.66 -1.02
CA LEU A 103 1.02 7.40 0.42
C LEU A 103 0.80 5.92 0.77
N GLY A 104 0.09 5.14 -0.05
CA GLY A 104 -0.04 3.70 0.17
C GLY A 104 1.29 2.95 0.10
N THR A 105 2.15 3.28 -0.88
CA THR A 105 3.50 2.71 -0.95
C THR A 105 4.38 3.26 0.18
N PHE A 106 4.24 4.53 0.53
CA PHE A 106 4.95 5.15 1.64
C PHE A 106 4.61 4.45 2.96
N SER A 107 3.32 4.20 3.25
CA SER A 107 2.85 3.45 4.41
C SER A 107 3.52 2.09 4.53
N ALA A 108 3.47 1.29 3.48
CA ALA A 108 4.11 -0.02 3.49
C ALA A 108 5.64 0.04 3.78
N ILE A 109 6.35 1.07 3.29
CA ILE A 109 7.77 1.27 3.60
C ILE A 109 7.95 1.60 5.10
N GLN A 110 7.09 2.43 5.68
CA GLN A 110 7.14 2.81 7.09
C GLN A 110 6.80 1.64 8.01
N GLU A 111 5.79 0.86 7.66
CA GLU A 111 5.41 -0.37 8.37
C GLU A 111 6.54 -1.40 8.36
N ILE A 112 7.26 -1.56 7.23
CA ILE A 112 8.47 -2.39 7.15
C ILE A 112 9.61 -1.82 8.01
N SER A 113 9.78 -0.49 8.07
CA SER A 113 10.76 0.15 8.95
C SER A 113 10.44 -0.11 10.41
N PHE A 114 9.18 0.06 10.78
CA PHE A 114 8.66 -0.27 12.12
C PHE A 114 8.96 -1.73 12.51
N CYS A 115 8.70 -2.68 11.60
CA CYS A 115 9.03 -4.08 11.84
C CYS A 115 10.52 -4.28 12.14
N LYS A 116 11.41 -3.61 11.40
CA LYS A 116 12.87 -3.70 11.62
C LYS A 116 13.29 -3.10 12.95
N GLU A 117 12.75 -1.94 13.30
CA GLU A 117 13.04 -1.22 14.55
C GLU A 117 12.61 -2.02 15.78
N HIS A 118 11.50 -2.76 15.66
CA HIS A 118 10.92 -3.57 16.74
C HIS A 118 11.27 -5.06 16.66
N SER A 119 12.21 -5.45 15.79
CA SER A 119 12.62 -6.85 15.61
C SER A 119 11.47 -7.79 15.27
N ILE A 120 10.48 -7.32 14.53
CA ILE A 120 9.35 -8.12 14.01
C ILE A 120 9.80 -8.77 12.70
N PRO A 121 9.92 -10.12 12.64
CA PRO A 121 10.55 -10.78 11.50
C PRO A 121 9.70 -10.81 10.22
N HIS A 122 8.37 -10.73 10.34
CA HIS A 122 7.47 -10.88 9.19
C HIS A 122 6.55 -9.68 9.03
N TYR A 123 6.41 -9.22 7.78
CA TYR A 123 5.43 -8.21 7.40
C TYR A 123 4.55 -8.72 6.26
N TYR A 124 3.25 -8.75 6.49
CA TYR A 124 2.25 -9.20 5.53
C TYR A 124 1.59 -8.01 4.83
N LEU A 125 1.78 -7.92 3.51
CA LEU A 125 1.16 -6.90 2.65
C LEU A 125 -0.29 -7.22 2.26
N GLY A 126 -0.83 -8.37 2.73
CA GLY A 126 -2.15 -8.85 2.36
C GLY A 126 -2.19 -9.55 0.99
N PHE A 127 -3.39 -9.78 0.49
CA PHE A 127 -3.60 -10.53 -0.75
C PHE A 127 -2.84 -9.96 -1.95
N TYR A 128 -2.39 -10.87 -2.82
CA TYR A 128 -1.72 -10.54 -4.05
C TYR A 128 -2.48 -11.16 -5.23
N VAL A 129 -2.82 -10.34 -6.21
CA VAL A 129 -3.41 -10.76 -7.48
C VAL A 129 -2.59 -10.12 -8.59
N ARG A 130 -1.91 -10.95 -9.37
CA ARG A 130 -0.94 -10.52 -10.40
C ARG A 130 -1.58 -9.65 -11.48
N GLU A 131 -2.77 -10.03 -11.92
CA GLU A 131 -3.52 -9.37 -12.99
C GLU A 131 -4.21 -8.08 -12.51
N CYS A 132 -4.25 -7.84 -11.20
CA CYS A 132 -4.87 -6.66 -10.63
C CYS A 132 -3.86 -5.52 -10.50
N SER A 133 -4.02 -4.46 -11.28
CA SER A 133 -3.13 -3.29 -11.30
C SER A 133 -3.02 -2.58 -9.95
N SER A 134 -4.08 -2.62 -9.14
CA SER A 134 -4.10 -2.05 -7.79
C SER A 134 -3.39 -2.92 -6.74
N MET A 135 -3.02 -4.17 -7.08
CA MET A 135 -2.36 -5.11 -6.16
C MET A 135 -0.95 -5.51 -6.60
N ASN A 136 -0.64 -5.46 -7.91
CA ASN A 136 0.64 -5.93 -8.45
C ASN A 136 1.85 -5.10 -8.00
N TYR A 137 1.64 -3.87 -7.48
CA TYR A 137 2.71 -3.06 -6.91
C TYR A 137 3.43 -3.73 -5.75
N LYS A 138 2.79 -4.71 -5.09
CA LYS A 138 3.33 -5.46 -3.95
C LYS A 138 4.59 -6.25 -4.33
N GLU A 139 4.73 -6.71 -5.58
CA GLU A 139 5.94 -7.35 -6.10
C GLU A 139 7.21 -6.47 -6.01
N ARG A 140 7.04 -5.16 -5.88
CA ARG A 140 8.16 -4.20 -5.81
C ARG A 140 8.84 -4.18 -4.44
N PHE A 141 8.26 -4.86 -3.45
CA PHE A 141 8.86 -5.04 -2.12
C PHE A 141 9.69 -6.33 -2.13
N GLN A 142 11.02 -6.18 -2.17
CA GLN A 142 11.95 -7.31 -2.29
C GLN A 142 12.89 -7.36 -1.08
N PRO A 143 13.24 -8.57 -0.60
CA PRO A 143 12.71 -9.88 -0.99
C PRO A 143 11.27 -10.08 -0.48
N HIS A 144 10.49 -10.92 -1.17
CA HIS A 144 9.17 -11.32 -0.68
C HIS A 144 8.86 -12.77 -1.02
N GLU A 145 7.88 -13.31 -0.32
CA GLU A 145 7.33 -14.65 -0.53
C GLU A 145 5.83 -14.55 -0.80
N ILE A 146 5.32 -15.50 -1.56
CA ILE A 146 3.88 -15.64 -1.85
C ILE A 146 3.43 -16.98 -1.25
N LEU A 147 2.32 -16.95 -0.50
CA LEU A 147 1.68 -18.16 -0.02
C LEU A 147 0.94 -18.83 -1.18
N ASP A 148 1.30 -20.09 -1.46
CA ASP A 148 0.63 -20.88 -2.49
C ASP A 148 -0.69 -21.51 -1.97
N PRO A 149 -1.55 -22.04 -2.85
CA PRO A 149 -2.78 -22.72 -2.44
C PRO A 149 -2.58 -23.95 -1.55
N CYS A 150 -1.37 -24.51 -1.53
CA CYS A 150 -0.99 -25.66 -0.70
C CYS A 150 -0.50 -25.24 0.70
N GLY A 151 -0.42 -23.92 0.99
CA GLY A 151 0.03 -23.39 2.27
C GLY A 151 1.54 -23.23 2.40
N ASN A 152 2.30 -23.27 1.29
CA ASN A 152 3.75 -23.08 1.30
C ASN A 152 4.11 -21.63 0.96
N TRP A 153 5.08 -21.07 1.66
CA TRP A 153 5.68 -19.78 1.34
C TRP A 153 6.75 -19.96 0.25
N ILE A 154 6.52 -19.36 -0.90
CA ILE A 154 7.39 -19.46 -2.08
C ILE A 154 8.11 -18.15 -2.29
N ALA A 155 9.43 -18.16 -2.11
CA ALA A 155 10.28 -17.02 -2.37
C ALA A 155 10.20 -16.60 -3.85
N GLN A 156 9.97 -15.33 -4.10
CA GLN A 156 9.89 -14.78 -5.45
C GLN A 156 11.26 -14.23 -5.87
N PRO A 157 11.72 -14.56 -7.10
CA PRO A 157 12.97 -14.00 -7.59
C PRO A 157 12.88 -12.49 -7.74
N ALA A 158 13.98 -11.78 -7.47
CA ALA A 158 14.05 -10.36 -7.71
C ALA A 158 13.78 -10.08 -9.20
N ARG A 159 12.73 -9.31 -9.49
CA ARG A 159 12.40 -8.92 -10.86
C ARG A 159 13.56 -8.12 -11.44
N LYS A 160 14.18 -8.60 -12.50
CA LYS A 160 15.12 -7.79 -13.29
C LYS A 160 14.34 -6.58 -13.82
N PRO A 161 14.94 -5.37 -13.86
CA PRO A 161 14.28 -4.25 -14.52
C PRO A 161 13.97 -4.66 -15.96
N GLU A 162 12.71 -4.54 -16.38
CA GLU A 162 12.33 -4.75 -17.77
C GLU A 162 13.16 -3.76 -18.61
N THR A 163 14.07 -4.28 -19.41
CA THR A 163 14.64 -3.55 -20.54
C THR A 163 13.46 -3.23 -21.45
N LEU A 164 13.18 -1.95 -21.65
CA LEU A 164 12.26 -1.48 -22.69
C LEU A 164 12.72 -2.11 -24.00
N VAL A 165 12.00 -3.14 -24.44
CA VAL A 165 12.16 -3.65 -25.80
C VAL A 165 11.53 -2.58 -26.67
N GLU A 166 12.36 -1.77 -27.32
CA GLU A 166 11.94 -0.90 -28.40
C GLU A 166 11.20 -1.78 -29.43
N SER A 167 9.89 -1.62 -29.51
CA SER A 167 9.13 -2.12 -30.63
C SER A 167 9.53 -1.33 -31.86
N THR A 168 10.49 -1.85 -32.58
CA THR A 168 10.85 -1.39 -33.92
C THR A 168 9.62 -1.58 -34.79
N LEU A 169 8.93 -0.48 -35.09
CA LEU A 169 7.92 -0.41 -36.13
C LEU A 169 8.61 -0.68 -37.46
N ALA A 170 8.51 -1.92 -37.93
CA ALA A 170 8.80 -2.25 -39.31
C ALA A 170 7.63 -1.69 -40.16
N SER A 171 7.79 -0.49 -40.67
CA SER A 171 6.99 0.06 -41.75
C SER A 171 7.39 -0.69 -43.04
N GLY A 172 6.66 -1.75 -43.32
CA GLY A 172 6.70 -2.39 -44.64
C GLY A 172 5.91 -1.56 -45.62
N ALA A 173 6.61 -0.75 -46.39
CA ALA A 173 6.11 -0.23 -47.65
C ALA A 173 5.91 -1.38 -48.62
N GLN A 174 4.70 -1.61 -49.08
CA GLN A 174 4.45 -2.35 -50.33
C GLN A 174 3.82 -1.38 -51.31
N SER A 175 4.67 -0.93 -52.20
CA SER A 175 4.31 -0.49 -53.55
C SER A 175 4.00 -1.73 -54.38
N GLY A 176 2.86 -1.74 -55.05
CA GLY A 176 2.50 -2.78 -56.02
C GLY A 176 1.55 -2.18 -57.02
N ALA A 177 2.08 -1.94 -58.19
CA ALA A 177 1.34 -1.60 -59.39
C ALA A 177 0.50 -2.79 -59.88
N ASP A 178 -0.63 -2.54 -60.39
CA ASP A 178 -1.32 -2.84 -61.66
C ASP A 178 -2.81 -2.74 -61.49
#